data_92ed5ef07b421ccf0b0440809cb0544b
#
_entry.id   92ed5ef07b421ccf0b0440809cb0544b
#
_cell.length_a   1.000
_cell.length_b   1.000
_cell.length_c   1.000
_cell.angle_alpha   90.00
_cell.angle_beta   90.00
_cell.angle_gamma   90.00
#
_symmetry.space_group_name_H-M   'P 1'
#
loop_
_entity.id
_entity.type
_entity.pdbx_description
1 polymer ?
#
loop_
_entity_poly.entity_id
_entity_poly.type
_entity_poly.pdbx_seq_one_letter_code
_entity_poly.pdbx_strand_id
1 'polypeptide(L)'
;MNLEGLTTEARNEATKKIDQVSTLEMVTLINQEDQKVAQAIEKVLPQIAAAIDAAAERFKKGGRLIYCGAGTSGRLGALDAIELTPTYSVSPERAFGILAGGEKAMYQAIEGAEDSKELAIEDLTQHQLTARDVVIAIAASGRTPYAVSAIEYGKKVGALTISCLLYTSPSPR
;
A
#
# COMPACT_ATOMS: atom_id res chain seq x y z
N MET A 1 11.44 -3.32 -19.85
CA MET A 1 10.04 -3.64 -19.50
C MET A 1 9.16 -2.69 -20.30
N ASN A 2 8.18 -3.15 -21.07
CA ASN A 2 7.30 -2.24 -21.83
C ASN A 2 6.29 -1.61 -20.86
N LEU A 3 6.36 -0.31 -20.62
CA LEU A 3 5.49 0.47 -19.73
C LEU A 3 4.27 1.02 -20.47
N GLU A 4 4.22 0.88 -21.79
CA GLU A 4 3.08 1.30 -22.62
C GLU A 4 1.84 0.51 -22.26
N GLY A 5 0.80 1.22 -21.84
CA GLY A 5 -0.49 0.63 -21.43
C GLY A 5 -0.72 0.50 -19.92
N LEU A 6 0.22 0.96 -19.07
CA LEU A 6 0.00 1.06 -17.63
C LEU A 6 -0.75 2.34 -17.29
N THR A 7 -1.84 2.23 -16.56
CA THR A 7 -2.64 3.38 -16.11
C THR A 7 -1.81 4.35 -15.25
N THR A 8 -0.85 3.83 -14.45
CA THR A 8 0.04 4.65 -13.61
C THR A 8 1.08 5.43 -14.42
N GLU A 9 1.36 5.03 -15.65
CA GLU A 9 2.32 5.68 -16.55
C GLU A 9 1.63 6.49 -17.65
N ALA A 10 0.31 6.42 -17.72
CA ALA A 10 -0.47 7.17 -18.70
C ALA A 10 -0.49 8.66 -18.35
N ARG A 11 -0.31 9.51 -19.35
CA ARG A 11 -0.48 10.95 -19.20
C ARG A 11 -1.95 11.29 -19.03
N ASN A 12 -2.28 12.06 -18.00
CA ASN A 12 -3.63 12.59 -17.84
C ASN A 12 -3.91 13.69 -18.86
N GLU A 13 -4.91 13.49 -19.71
CA GLU A 13 -5.29 14.43 -20.77
C GLU A 13 -5.68 15.80 -20.21
N ALA A 14 -6.38 15.84 -19.07
CA ALA A 14 -6.82 17.08 -18.46
C ALA A 14 -5.66 17.95 -17.95
N THR A 15 -4.51 17.35 -17.66
CA THR A 15 -3.36 18.04 -17.07
C THR A 15 -2.14 18.14 -18.00
N LYS A 16 -2.29 17.79 -19.29
CA LYS A 16 -1.17 17.81 -20.26
C LYS A 16 -0.45 19.15 -20.39
N LYS A 17 -1.16 20.26 -20.18
CA LYS A 17 -0.64 21.63 -20.29
C LYS A 17 -0.62 22.36 -18.95
N ILE A 18 -0.52 21.62 -17.85
CA ILE A 18 -0.61 22.17 -16.50
C ILE A 18 0.50 23.18 -16.19
N ASP A 19 1.64 23.10 -16.88
CA ASP A 19 2.77 24.01 -16.80
C ASP A 19 2.55 25.34 -17.54
N GLN A 20 1.48 25.46 -18.36
CA GLN A 20 1.18 26.60 -19.22
C GLN A 20 -0.03 27.42 -18.76
N VAL A 21 -0.70 26.99 -17.69
CA VAL A 21 -1.90 27.63 -17.17
C VAL A 21 -1.59 28.51 -15.97
N SER A 22 -2.53 29.36 -15.56
CA SER A 22 -2.40 30.16 -14.34
C SER A 22 -2.39 29.28 -13.10
N THR A 23 -1.82 29.77 -11.99
CA THR A 23 -1.82 29.02 -10.70
C THR A 23 -3.24 28.64 -10.26
N LEU A 24 -4.22 29.52 -10.41
CA LEU A 24 -5.61 29.23 -10.07
C LEU A 24 -6.16 28.08 -10.92
N GLU A 25 -5.90 28.09 -12.19
CA GLU A 25 -6.34 27.04 -13.10
C GLU A 25 -5.64 25.71 -12.79
N MET A 26 -4.33 25.74 -12.49
CA MET A 26 -3.55 24.57 -12.07
C MET A 26 -4.17 23.88 -10.85
N VAL A 27 -4.42 24.64 -9.76
CA VAL A 27 -5.01 24.05 -8.54
C VAL A 27 -6.46 23.61 -8.76
N THR A 28 -7.18 24.26 -9.65
CA THR A 28 -8.54 23.86 -10.05
C THR A 28 -8.53 22.52 -10.77
N LEU A 29 -7.62 22.32 -11.72
CA LEU A 29 -7.45 21.04 -12.43
C LEU A 29 -7.07 19.91 -11.47
N ILE A 30 -6.13 20.16 -10.55
CA ILE A 30 -5.75 19.17 -9.51
C ILE A 30 -6.96 18.81 -8.67
N ASN A 31 -7.70 19.79 -8.16
CA ASN A 31 -8.87 19.55 -7.33
C ASN A 31 -9.97 18.75 -8.07
N GLN A 32 -10.17 19.00 -9.37
CA GLN A 32 -11.12 18.25 -10.19
C GLN A 32 -10.71 16.79 -10.36
N GLU A 33 -9.42 16.49 -10.49
CA GLU A 33 -8.92 15.12 -10.53
C GLU A 33 -9.08 14.43 -9.16
N ASP A 34 -8.77 15.12 -8.06
CA ASP A 34 -8.91 14.60 -6.70
C ASP A 34 -10.35 14.19 -6.38
N GLN A 35 -11.35 14.95 -6.85
CA GLN A 35 -12.77 14.61 -6.65
C GLN A 35 -13.16 13.26 -7.26
N LYS A 36 -12.49 12.81 -8.31
CA LYS A 36 -12.75 11.51 -8.94
C LYS A 36 -12.34 10.33 -8.07
N VAL A 37 -11.41 10.53 -7.13
CA VAL A 37 -10.89 9.47 -6.25
C VAL A 37 -11.99 8.91 -5.37
N ALA A 38 -12.76 9.77 -4.69
CA ALA A 38 -13.87 9.34 -3.84
C ALA A 38 -14.93 8.55 -4.62
N GLN A 39 -15.26 8.99 -5.84
CA GLN A 39 -16.21 8.30 -6.72
C GLN A 39 -15.68 6.92 -7.20
N ALA A 40 -14.37 6.80 -7.39
CA ALA A 40 -13.75 5.53 -7.73
C ALA A 40 -13.81 4.55 -6.56
N ILE A 41 -13.55 5.03 -5.34
CA ILE A 41 -13.62 4.23 -4.11
C ILE A 41 -15.04 3.74 -3.85
N GLU A 42 -16.08 4.55 -4.10
CA GLU A 42 -17.48 4.18 -3.92
C GLU A 42 -17.83 2.86 -4.62
N LYS A 43 -17.25 2.61 -5.79
CA LYS A 43 -17.49 1.39 -6.59
C LYS A 43 -16.94 0.11 -5.95
N VAL A 44 -16.01 0.23 -5.00
CA VAL A 44 -15.33 -0.88 -4.35
C VAL A 44 -15.57 -0.95 -2.83
N LEU A 45 -16.54 -0.19 -2.32
CA LEU A 45 -16.90 -0.20 -0.90
C LEU A 45 -17.22 -1.60 -0.35
N PRO A 46 -17.95 -2.49 -1.08
CA PRO A 46 -18.22 -3.84 -0.57
C PRO A 46 -16.92 -4.66 -0.36
N GLN A 47 -15.93 -4.51 -1.25
CA GLN A 47 -14.64 -5.19 -1.13
C GLN A 47 -13.82 -4.62 0.04
N ILE A 48 -13.86 -3.30 0.23
CA ILE A 48 -13.22 -2.64 1.37
C ILE A 48 -13.84 -3.12 2.68
N ALA A 49 -15.17 -3.16 2.77
CA ALA A 49 -15.87 -3.65 3.97
C ALA A 49 -15.48 -5.10 4.29
N ALA A 50 -15.47 -6.00 3.30
CA ALA A 50 -15.06 -7.38 3.49
C ALA A 50 -13.59 -7.51 3.97
N ALA A 51 -12.69 -6.68 3.44
CA ALA A 51 -11.29 -6.65 3.88
C ALA A 51 -11.15 -6.18 5.33
N ILE A 52 -11.90 -5.13 5.72
CA ILE A 52 -11.94 -4.61 7.09
C ILE A 52 -12.46 -5.67 8.05
N ASP A 53 -13.58 -6.32 7.75
CA ASP A 53 -14.17 -7.35 8.59
C ASP A 53 -13.19 -8.51 8.81
N ALA A 54 -12.56 -8.99 7.75
CA ALA A 54 -11.58 -10.07 7.82
C ALA A 54 -10.34 -9.68 8.65
N ALA A 55 -9.83 -8.45 8.49
CA ALA A 55 -8.71 -7.93 9.26
C ALA A 55 -9.08 -7.78 10.74
N ALA A 56 -10.26 -7.22 11.04
CA ALA A 56 -10.76 -7.05 12.40
C ALA A 56 -10.89 -8.39 13.14
N GLU A 57 -11.38 -9.43 12.48
CA GLU A 57 -11.47 -10.78 13.07
C GLU A 57 -10.09 -11.36 13.43
N ARG A 58 -9.07 -11.15 12.58
CA ARG A 58 -7.70 -11.57 12.87
C ARG A 58 -7.13 -10.76 14.04
N PHE A 59 -7.33 -9.45 14.01
CA PHE A 59 -6.85 -8.54 15.05
C PHE A 59 -7.45 -8.85 16.42
N LYS A 60 -8.76 -9.11 16.52
CA LYS A 60 -9.45 -9.55 17.76
C LYS A 60 -8.87 -10.84 18.33
N LYS A 61 -8.41 -11.75 17.47
CA LYS A 61 -7.79 -13.03 17.86
C LYS A 61 -6.31 -12.91 18.19
N GLY A 62 -5.79 -11.71 18.35
CA GLY A 62 -4.40 -11.45 18.74
C GLY A 62 -3.42 -11.35 17.55
N GLY A 63 -3.89 -11.35 16.32
CA GLY A 63 -3.09 -11.08 15.12
C GLY A 63 -2.67 -9.62 15.04
N ARG A 64 -1.71 -9.31 14.19
CA ARG A 64 -1.15 -7.97 13.98
C ARG A 64 -1.54 -7.44 12.61
N LEU A 65 -1.60 -6.11 12.47
CA LEU A 65 -1.68 -5.42 11.17
C LEU A 65 -0.27 -5.03 10.73
N ILE A 66 0.20 -5.57 9.63
CA ILE A 66 1.54 -5.35 9.11
C ILE A 66 1.42 -4.73 7.72
N TYR A 67 1.75 -3.45 7.63
CA TYR A 67 1.76 -2.72 6.36
C TYR A 67 3.10 -2.91 5.67
N CYS A 68 3.10 -3.22 4.38
CA CYS A 68 4.31 -3.42 3.58
C CYS A 68 4.25 -2.56 2.33
N GLY A 69 5.32 -1.86 2.01
CA GLY A 69 5.40 -1.07 0.79
C GLY A 69 6.75 -0.43 0.57
N ALA A 70 6.96 0.09 -0.62
CA ALA A 70 8.15 0.84 -1.00
C ALA A 70 7.83 2.33 -1.15
N GLY A 71 8.82 3.20 -0.89
CA GLY A 71 8.71 4.63 -1.08
C GLY A 71 7.49 5.25 -0.37
N THR A 72 6.74 6.09 -1.07
CA THR A 72 5.55 6.77 -0.52
C THR A 72 4.48 5.79 -0.05
N SER A 73 4.25 4.70 -0.77
CA SER A 73 3.26 3.68 -0.38
C SER A 73 3.60 3.06 0.97
N GLY A 74 4.87 2.70 1.20
CA GLY A 74 5.32 2.19 2.51
C GLY A 74 5.20 3.22 3.62
N ARG A 75 5.53 4.49 3.34
CA ARG A 75 5.40 5.59 4.33
C ARG A 75 3.96 5.84 4.74
N LEU A 76 3.01 5.76 3.81
CA LEU A 76 1.58 5.90 4.11
C LEU A 76 1.09 4.77 5.02
N GLY A 77 1.51 3.53 4.76
CA GLY A 77 1.19 2.40 5.64
C GLY A 77 1.79 2.53 7.03
N ALA A 78 3.04 3.00 7.13
CA ALA A 78 3.69 3.25 8.42
C ALA A 78 2.99 4.40 9.19
N LEU A 79 2.59 5.47 8.49
CA LEU A 79 1.84 6.58 9.09
C LEU A 79 0.53 6.09 9.69
N ASP A 80 -0.26 5.32 8.94
CA ASP A 80 -1.53 4.76 9.43
C ASP A 80 -1.32 3.88 10.67
N ALA A 81 -0.32 3.00 10.64
CA ALA A 81 0.01 2.14 11.79
C ALA A 81 0.39 2.93 13.05
N ILE A 82 1.19 4.00 12.90
CA ILE A 82 1.64 4.85 14.00
C ILE A 82 0.46 5.56 14.66
N GLU A 83 -0.50 6.05 13.88
CA GLU A 83 -1.67 6.76 14.36
C GLU A 83 -2.66 5.89 15.17
N LEU A 84 -2.58 4.57 15.04
CA LEU A 84 -3.41 3.66 15.84
C LEU A 84 -3.09 3.72 17.33
N THR A 85 -1.85 4.03 17.69
CA THR A 85 -1.43 4.13 19.11
C THR A 85 -2.08 5.33 19.81
N PRO A 86 -1.93 6.59 19.37
CA PRO A 86 -2.53 7.74 20.05
C PRO A 86 -4.05 7.78 19.93
N THR A 87 -4.62 7.25 18.82
CA THR A 87 -6.05 7.36 18.52
C THR A 87 -6.87 6.26 19.20
N TYR A 88 -6.36 5.03 19.23
CA TYR A 88 -7.10 3.85 19.70
C TYR A 88 -6.37 3.08 20.81
N SER A 89 -5.26 3.59 21.34
CA SER A 89 -4.44 2.91 22.36
C SER A 89 -3.97 1.52 21.95
N VAL A 90 -3.76 1.31 20.66
CA VAL A 90 -3.19 0.07 20.12
C VAL A 90 -1.68 0.06 20.39
N SER A 91 -1.16 -1.03 20.97
CA SER A 91 0.29 -1.18 21.17
C SER A 91 1.04 -1.20 19.84
N PRO A 92 2.21 -0.54 19.73
CA PRO A 92 3.01 -0.51 18.49
C PRO A 92 3.38 -1.88 17.93
N GLU A 93 3.47 -2.90 18.78
CA GLU A 93 3.74 -4.27 18.34
C GLU A 93 2.55 -4.91 17.61
N ARG A 94 1.34 -4.35 17.78
CA ARG A 94 0.11 -4.85 17.18
C ARG A 94 -0.16 -4.30 15.79
N ALA A 95 0.38 -3.12 15.48
CA ALA A 95 0.25 -2.50 14.18
C ALA A 95 1.53 -1.74 13.84
N PHE A 96 2.13 -2.05 12.71
CA PHE A 96 3.37 -1.41 12.28
C PHE A 96 3.56 -1.48 10.76
N GLY A 97 4.40 -0.58 10.24
CA GLY A 97 4.78 -0.55 8.84
C GLY A 97 6.20 -1.08 8.62
N ILE A 98 6.39 -1.82 7.54
CA ILE A 98 7.69 -2.28 7.04
C ILE A 98 7.92 -1.62 5.68
N LEU A 99 9.02 -0.88 5.56
CA LEU A 99 9.40 -0.19 4.34
C LEU A 99 10.53 -0.93 3.63
N ALA A 100 10.41 -1.11 2.33
CA ALA A 100 11.54 -1.57 1.52
C ALA A 100 12.74 -0.64 1.72
N GLY A 101 13.87 -1.20 2.20
CA GLY A 101 15.07 -0.44 2.60
C GLY A 101 15.12 -0.02 4.06
N GLY A 102 14.15 -0.49 4.89
CA GLY A 102 14.16 -0.36 6.35
C GLY A 102 13.86 1.06 6.85
N GLU A 103 14.22 1.35 8.10
CA GLU A 103 13.90 2.62 8.77
C GLU A 103 14.44 3.86 8.04
N LYS A 104 15.59 3.75 7.39
CA LYS A 104 16.17 4.85 6.61
C LYS A 104 15.27 5.29 5.46
N ALA A 105 14.50 4.34 4.90
CA ALA A 105 13.56 4.61 3.81
C ALA A 105 12.39 5.52 4.23
N MET A 106 12.17 5.73 5.52
CA MET A 106 11.20 6.71 6.00
C MET A 106 11.60 8.15 5.60
N TYR A 107 12.88 8.47 5.64
CA TYR A 107 13.39 9.84 5.49
C TYR A 107 14.14 10.10 4.18
N GLN A 108 14.54 9.06 3.45
CA GLN A 108 15.29 9.19 2.20
C GLN A 108 14.90 8.08 1.21
N ALA A 109 15.14 8.31 -0.07
CA ALA A 109 14.97 7.28 -1.10
C ALA A 109 16.08 6.23 -0.97
N ILE A 110 15.71 4.95 -1.02
CA ILE A 110 16.64 3.83 -1.07
C ILE A 110 16.45 3.14 -2.41
N GLU A 111 17.36 3.41 -3.32
CA GLU A 111 17.31 2.87 -4.69
C GLU A 111 17.40 1.33 -4.69
N GLY A 112 16.62 0.71 -5.57
CA GLY A 112 16.63 -0.74 -5.79
C GLY A 112 15.92 -1.58 -4.70
N ALA A 113 15.58 -1.01 -3.54
CA ALA A 113 14.92 -1.75 -2.48
C ALA A 113 13.51 -2.26 -2.88
N GLU A 114 12.80 -1.51 -3.73
CA GLU A 114 11.47 -1.89 -4.21
C GLU A 114 11.49 -3.09 -5.18
N ASP A 115 12.63 -3.35 -5.81
CA ASP A 115 12.81 -4.43 -6.78
C ASP A 115 13.19 -5.77 -6.14
N SER A 116 13.57 -5.76 -4.86
CA SER A 116 13.98 -6.98 -4.15
C SER A 116 12.78 -7.76 -3.61
N LYS A 117 12.58 -8.97 -4.13
CA LYS A 117 11.62 -9.95 -3.60
C LYS A 117 12.11 -10.58 -2.30
N GLU A 118 13.40 -10.82 -2.22
CA GLU A 118 14.07 -11.47 -1.09
C GLU A 118 13.94 -10.60 0.16
N LEU A 119 14.13 -9.29 0.02
CA LEU A 119 14.04 -8.33 1.11
C LEU A 119 12.66 -8.38 1.81
N ALA A 120 11.56 -8.49 1.06
CA ALA A 120 10.23 -8.60 1.67
C ALA A 120 10.06 -9.86 2.52
N ILE A 121 10.66 -10.97 2.08
CA ILE A 121 10.63 -12.24 2.82
C ILE A 121 11.48 -12.14 4.08
N GLU A 122 12.67 -11.55 3.97
CA GLU A 122 13.58 -11.33 5.10
C GLU A 122 12.93 -10.44 6.16
N ASP A 123 12.37 -9.30 5.76
CA ASP A 123 11.68 -8.36 6.64
C ASP A 123 10.54 -9.04 7.41
N LEU A 124 9.64 -9.72 6.69
CA LEU A 124 8.51 -10.42 7.31
C LEU A 124 8.95 -11.59 8.20
N THR A 125 10.06 -12.26 7.85
CA THR A 125 10.64 -13.34 8.66
C THR A 125 11.25 -12.79 9.94
N GLN A 126 11.97 -11.67 9.89
CA GLN A 126 12.53 -10.99 11.07
C GLN A 126 11.42 -10.57 12.03
N HIS A 127 10.28 -10.12 11.52
CA HIS A 127 9.10 -9.80 12.30
C HIS A 127 8.28 -11.02 12.72
N GLN A 128 8.77 -12.26 12.45
CA GLN A 128 8.13 -13.52 12.85
C GLN A 128 6.65 -13.57 12.42
N LEU A 129 6.40 -13.35 11.12
CA LEU A 129 5.05 -13.41 10.55
C LEU A 129 4.38 -14.74 10.86
N THR A 130 3.13 -14.70 11.28
CA THR A 130 2.33 -15.88 11.60
C THR A 130 1.01 -15.95 10.82
N ALA A 131 0.37 -17.09 10.81
CA ALA A 131 -0.95 -17.30 10.20
C ALA A 131 -2.07 -16.45 10.84
N ARG A 132 -1.85 -15.86 12.02
CA ARG A 132 -2.83 -14.99 12.70
C ARG A 132 -2.78 -13.55 12.19
N ASP A 133 -1.69 -13.15 11.57
CA ASP A 133 -1.43 -11.78 11.17
C ASP A 133 -2.17 -11.38 9.88
N VAL A 134 -2.19 -10.10 9.63
CA VAL A 134 -2.69 -9.48 8.40
C VAL A 134 -1.54 -8.73 7.74
N VAL A 135 -1.22 -9.05 6.50
CA VAL A 135 -0.26 -8.33 5.67
C VAL A 135 -1.03 -7.45 4.70
N ILE A 136 -0.82 -6.14 4.78
CA ILE A 136 -1.43 -5.13 3.91
C ILE A 136 -0.32 -4.57 3.02
N ALA A 137 -0.25 -5.02 1.77
CA ALA A 137 0.74 -4.53 0.83
C ALA A 137 0.19 -3.36 0.02
N ILE A 138 0.91 -2.23 0.05
CA ILE A 138 0.52 -0.99 -0.62
C ILE A 138 1.47 -0.73 -1.78
N ALA A 139 0.91 -0.58 -2.97
CA ALA A 139 1.66 -0.22 -4.17
C ALA A 139 0.75 0.48 -5.18
N ALA A 140 1.25 1.48 -5.91
CA ALA A 140 0.46 2.14 -6.94
C ALA A 140 0.14 1.18 -8.10
N SER A 141 1.15 0.54 -8.68
CA SER A 141 1.02 -0.28 -9.88
C SER A 141 0.62 -1.74 -9.63
N GLY A 142 0.68 -2.22 -8.39
CA GLY A 142 0.49 -3.62 -8.06
C GLY A 142 1.58 -4.57 -8.62
N ARG A 143 2.68 -4.03 -9.12
CA ARG A 143 3.78 -4.77 -9.74
C ARG A 143 5.09 -4.67 -8.97
N THR A 144 5.18 -3.78 -7.99
CA THR A 144 6.37 -3.60 -7.14
C THR A 144 6.81 -4.95 -6.57
N PRO A 145 7.97 -5.47 -6.92
CA PRO A 145 8.40 -6.82 -6.55
C PRO A 145 8.37 -7.07 -5.05
N TYR A 146 8.79 -6.08 -4.25
CA TYR A 146 8.70 -6.12 -2.80
C TYR A 146 7.26 -6.35 -2.30
N ALA A 147 6.30 -5.56 -2.78
CA ALA A 147 4.89 -5.67 -2.36
C ALA A 147 4.25 -7.00 -2.80
N VAL A 148 4.54 -7.44 -4.02
CA VAL A 148 4.07 -8.74 -4.54
C VAL A 148 4.61 -9.88 -3.70
N SER A 149 5.92 -9.86 -3.40
CA SER A 149 6.58 -10.90 -2.59
C SER A 149 6.05 -10.92 -1.16
N ALA A 150 5.72 -9.76 -0.56
CA ALA A 150 5.08 -9.70 0.75
C ALA A 150 3.73 -10.43 0.77
N ILE A 151 2.90 -10.25 -0.27
CA ILE A 151 1.62 -10.96 -0.42
C ILE A 151 1.83 -12.47 -0.61
N GLU A 152 2.74 -12.87 -1.50
CA GLU A 152 3.04 -14.27 -1.77
C GLU A 152 3.54 -15.00 -0.52
N TYR A 153 4.46 -14.38 0.20
CA TYR A 153 4.99 -14.94 1.44
C TYR A 153 3.93 -14.98 2.55
N GLY A 154 3.12 -13.92 2.70
CA GLY A 154 2.00 -13.89 3.63
C GLY A 154 1.02 -15.03 3.39
N LYS A 155 0.64 -15.29 2.13
CA LYS A 155 -0.19 -16.45 1.74
C LYS A 155 0.47 -17.79 2.11
N LYS A 156 1.77 -17.93 1.85
CA LYS A 156 2.51 -19.16 2.17
C LYS A 156 2.52 -19.45 3.68
N VAL A 157 2.60 -18.41 4.51
CA VAL A 157 2.53 -18.54 5.99
C VAL A 157 1.10 -18.76 6.49
N GLY A 158 0.08 -18.47 5.68
CA GLY A 158 -1.34 -18.55 6.04
C GLY A 158 -1.89 -17.26 6.67
N ALA A 159 -1.16 -16.16 6.61
CA ALA A 159 -1.64 -14.84 7.01
C ALA A 159 -2.77 -14.36 6.09
N LEU A 160 -3.64 -13.49 6.60
CA LEU A 160 -4.56 -12.76 5.74
C LEU A 160 -3.76 -11.75 4.92
N THR A 161 -3.98 -11.71 3.61
CA THR A 161 -3.29 -10.77 2.72
C THR A 161 -4.27 -9.82 2.06
N ILE A 162 -3.98 -8.54 2.09
CA ILE A 162 -4.75 -7.47 1.48
C ILE A 162 -3.82 -6.65 0.58
N SER A 163 -4.23 -6.41 -0.67
CA SER A 163 -3.51 -5.54 -1.60
C SER A 163 -4.23 -4.21 -1.76
N CYS A 164 -3.57 -3.11 -1.47
CA CYS A 164 -4.06 -1.75 -1.70
C CYS A 164 -3.38 -1.19 -2.96
N LEU A 165 -4.13 -1.06 -4.03
CA LEU A 165 -3.63 -0.71 -5.37
C LEU A 165 -4.50 0.38 -6.00
N LEU A 166 -3.94 1.17 -6.93
CA LEU A 166 -4.71 2.15 -7.69
C LEU A 166 -5.60 1.51 -8.77
N TYR A 167 -5.28 0.28 -9.19
CA TYR A 167 -6.09 -0.49 -10.14
C TYR A 167 -5.92 -2.00 -9.90
N THR A 168 -6.88 -2.77 -10.39
CA THR A 168 -6.84 -4.22 -10.22
C THR A 168 -5.65 -4.83 -10.97
N SER A 169 -4.75 -5.47 -10.25
CA SER A 169 -3.83 -6.45 -10.81
C SER A 169 -4.59 -7.76 -11.06
N PRO A 170 -4.32 -8.49 -12.16
CA PRO A 170 -4.85 -9.85 -12.27
C PRO A 170 -4.38 -10.63 -11.04
N SER A 171 -5.34 -11.07 -10.22
CA SER A 171 -5.03 -11.88 -9.04
C SER A 171 -4.27 -13.12 -9.51
N PRO A 172 -3.11 -13.45 -8.96
CA PRO A 172 -2.56 -14.77 -9.16
C PRO A 172 -3.56 -15.77 -8.56
N ARG A 173 -4.17 -16.55 -9.44
CA ARG A 173 -5.07 -17.65 -9.08
C ARG A 173 -4.32 -18.74 -8.32
#